data_095401e057d9a4b1fff6b2a6d67db6db
#
_entry.id   095401e057d9a4b1fff6b2a6d67db6db
#
_cell.length_a   1.000
_cell.length_b   1.000
_cell.length_c   1.000
_cell.angle_alpha   90.00
_cell.angle_beta   90.00
_cell.angle_gamma   90.00
#
_symmetry.space_group_name_H-M   'P 1'
#
loop_
_entity.id
_entity.type
_entity.pdbx_description
1 polymer ?
#
loop_
_entity_poly.entity_id
_entity_poly.type
_entity_poly.pdbx_seq_one_letter_code
_entity_poly.pdbx_strand_id
1 'polypeptide(L)'
;MHDEHKLKIFTCKASREFAQKVAKALKLEIGNSDVLTFSDGEFQPSYNESVRGATVFIIQSTFPPTDNLFELLLMIDAAKRASAHKVIAVMPYYGWARQDRKDKPRVSIGAKLVANMLQAAGCDRVMTCDLHADQIQGFFDFPVDHIYASAVFLPHLKAMNIENLAIAAPDMGGAKRANAYARYLECPVIICHKSREKANVVGSITAIGDVAGKNVVIVDDMIDTAGTLAKAANVLKDMGALSVRACATHAVFSGPAYERIAESALEEVIVSDTIPLTSDPSKDTSKITVLSMTDIFADIIDKVYNYEEISSSFIN
;
A
#
# COMPACT_ATOMS: atom_id res chain seq x y z
N MET A 1 4.44 15.47 -29.23
CA MET A 1 4.11 16.82 -28.69
C MET A 1 4.30 16.70 -27.19
N HIS A 2 5.36 17.29 -26.63
CA HIS A 2 5.48 17.38 -25.17
C HIS A 2 4.27 18.16 -24.66
N ASP A 3 3.69 17.69 -23.55
CA ASP A 3 2.60 18.40 -22.88
C ASP A 3 3.13 19.80 -22.51
N GLU A 4 2.54 20.86 -23.03
CA GLU A 4 2.90 22.25 -22.67
C GLU A 4 2.53 22.59 -21.22
N HIS A 5 1.85 21.66 -20.54
CA HIS A 5 1.36 21.82 -19.19
C HIS A 5 2.42 21.45 -18.16
N LYS A 6 2.82 22.39 -17.34
CA LYS A 6 3.86 22.21 -16.32
C LYS A 6 3.46 21.13 -15.31
N LEU A 7 4.36 20.15 -15.08
CA LEU A 7 4.20 19.18 -13.99
C LEU A 7 4.40 19.86 -12.64
N LYS A 8 3.49 19.63 -11.70
CA LYS A 8 3.60 20.06 -10.30
C LYS A 8 3.24 18.94 -9.35
N ILE A 9 4.03 18.80 -8.29
CA ILE A 9 3.82 17.79 -7.24
C ILE A 9 3.45 18.52 -5.96
N PHE A 10 2.35 18.12 -5.35
CA PHE A 10 1.94 18.57 -4.02
C PHE A 10 1.77 17.36 -3.10
N THR A 11 1.72 17.61 -1.82
CA THR A 11 1.48 16.58 -0.81
C THR A 11 0.53 17.09 0.26
N CYS A 12 -0.25 16.15 0.81
CA CYS A 12 -0.94 16.38 2.06
C CYS A 12 -0.10 15.90 3.25
N LYS A 13 -0.61 16.09 4.47
CA LYS A 13 0.15 15.91 5.72
C LYS A 13 0.70 14.49 5.90
N ALA A 14 -0.12 13.46 5.59
CA ALA A 14 0.22 12.07 5.89
C ALA A 14 1.35 11.48 5.02
N SER A 15 1.66 12.08 3.88
CA SER A 15 2.64 11.54 2.93
C SER A 15 3.80 12.48 2.61
N ARG A 16 4.05 13.47 3.45
CA ARG A 16 5.05 14.53 3.18
C ARG A 16 6.44 13.95 2.93
N GLU A 17 6.90 13.04 3.77
CA GLU A 17 8.23 12.43 3.61
C GLU A 17 8.34 11.61 2.33
N PHE A 18 7.33 10.78 2.05
CA PHE A 18 7.25 10.00 0.81
C PHE A 18 7.27 10.91 -0.42
N ALA A 19 6.45 11.96 -0.42
CA ALA A 19 6.35 12.91 -1.52
C ALA A 19 7.67 13.68 -1.75
N GLN A 20 8.39 14.04 -0.69
CA GLN A 20 9.71 14.67 -0.79
C GLN A 20 10.72 13.75 -1.48
N LYS A 21 10.73 12.46 -1.15
CA LYS A 21 11.59 11.47 -1.81
C LYS A 21 11.24 11.32 -3.29
N VAL A 22 9.93 11.23 -3.62
CA VAL A 22 9.44 11.16 -5.02
C VAL A 22 9.85 12.41 -5.81
N ALA A 23 9.61 13.61 -5.28
CA ALA A 23 9.98 14.85 -5.94
C ALA A 23 11.50 14.94 -6.18
N LYS A 24 12.30 14.54 -5.19
CA LYS A 24 13.77 14.47 -5.32
C LYS A 24 14.19 13.51 -6.44
N ALA A 25 13.58 12.33 -6.56
CA ALA A 25 13.86 11.36 -7.63
C ALA A 25 13.54 11.96 -9.01
N LEU A 26 12.48 12.75 -9.12
CA LEU A 26 12.08 13.49 -10.33
C LEU A 26 12.89 14.78 -10.57
N LYS A 27 13.81 15.13 -9.66
CA LYS A 27 14.56 16.41 -9.69
C LYS A 27 13.64 17.63 -9.68
N LEU A 28 12.52 17.52 -8.95
CA LEU A 28 11.53 18.57 -8.76
C LEU A 28 11.47 18.99 -7.29
N GLU A 29 10.88 20.16 -7.05
CA GLU A 29 10.53 20.61 -5.71
C GLU A 29 9.04 20.33 -5.43
N ILE A 30 8.70 20.09 -4.17
CA ILE A 30 7.31 20.03 -3.73
C ILE A 30 6.70 21.42 -3.86
N GLY A 31 5.53 21.50 -4.48
CA GLY A 31 4.78 22.74 -4.60
C GLY A 31 4.36 23.30 -3.24
N ASN A 32 4.29 24.61 -3.16
CA ASN A 32 3.96 25.31 -1.95
C ASN A 32 2.44 25.25 -1.67
N SER A 33 2.06 24.64 -0.57
CA SER A 33 0.68 24.52 -0.09
C SER A 33 0.64 24.53 1.43
N ASP A 34 -0.44 25.06 2.00
CA ASP A 34 -0.68 25.13 3.44
C ASP A 34 -2.02 24.53 3.81
N VAL A 35 -2.18 24.16 5.07
CA VAL A 35 -3.45 23.70 5.65
C VAL A 35 -3.74 24.54 6.88
N LEU A 36 -4.72 25.44 6.76
CA LEU A 36 -5.28 26.17 7.89
C LEU A 36 -6.20 25.24 8.67
N THR A 37 -6.04 25.19 9.99
CA THR A 37 -6.95 24.47 10.88
C THR A 37 -7.75 25.49 11.72
N PHE A 38 -9.06 25.34 11.70
CA PHE A 38 -9.97 26.18 12.48
C PHE A 38 -10.11 25.67 13.92
N SER A 39 -10.68 26.50 14.79
CA SER A 39 -10.81 26.19 16.22
C SER A 39 -11.77 25.04 16.53
N ASP A 40 -12.70 24.74 15.64
CA ASP A 40 -13.65 23.62 15.73
C ASP A 40 -13.06 22.29 15.19
N GLY A 41 -11.85 22.35 14.60
CA GLY A 41 -11.15 21.19 14.04
C GLY A 41 -11.35 21.04 12.52
N GLU A 42 -12.20 21.84 11.87
CA GLU A 42 -12.22 21.90 10.41
C GLU A 42 -10.90 22.39 9.86
N PHE A 43 -10.58 22.02 8.63
CA PHE A 43 -9.34 22.45 7.98
C PHE A 43 -9.55 22.80 6.52
N GLN A 44 -8.73 23.73 6.04
CA GLN A 44 -8.77 24.27 4.68
C GLN A 44 -7.38 24.20 4.06
N PRO A 45 -7.11 23.26 3.16
CA PRO A 45 -5.90 23.26 2.37
C PRO A 45 -5.95 24.34 1.29
N SER A 46 -4.80 24.91 0.95
CA SER A 46 -4.65 25.93 -0.09
C SER A 46 -3.34 25.79 -0.83
N TYR A 47 -3.35 26.18 -2.11
CA TYR A 47 -2.14 26.32 -2.92
C TYR A 47 -1.60 27.74 -2.78
N ASN A 48 -0.34 27.90 -2.39
CA ASN A 48 0.33 29.21 -2.29
C ASN A 48 1.05 29.61 -3.58
N GLU A 49 0.82 28.85 -4.65
CA GLU A 49 1.32 29.14 -5.98
C GLU A 49 0.27 28.79 -7.05
N SER A 50 0.42 29.37 -8.24
CA SER A 50 -0.54 29.11 -9.32
C SER A 50 -0.41 27.68 -9.82
N VAL A 51 -1.55 26.97 -9.88
CA VAL A 51 -1.68 25.65 -10.52
C VAL A 51 -2.43 25.73 -11.86
N ARG A 52 -2.75 26.95 -12.33
CA ARG A 52 -3.49 27.16 -13.59
C ARG A 52 -2.78 26.54 -14.77
N GLY A 53 -3.49 25.69 -15.50
CA GLY A 53 -2.98 24.98 -16.66
C GLY A 53 -1.90 23.92 -16.36
N ALA A 54 -1.60 23.64 -15.10
CA ALA A 54 -0.62 22.61 -14.74
C ALA A 54 -1.26 21.22 -14.69
N THR A 55 -0.45 20.18 -14.92
CA THR A 55 -0.74 18.81 -14.51
C THR A 55 -0.28 18.62 -13.08
N VAL A 56 -1.23 18.46 -12.17
CA VAL A 56 -1.03 18.45 -10.71
C VAL A 56 -1.10 17.02 -10.19
N PHE A 57 -0.03 16.55 -9.57
CA PHE A 57 0.01 15.30 -8.83
C PHE A 57 -0.07 15.60 -7.32
N ILE A 58 -1.04 15.00 -6.63
CA ILE A 58 -1.23 15.18 -5.19
C ILE A 58 -0.95 13.84 -4.50
N ILE A 59 0.10 13.79 -3.70
CA ILE A 59 0.53 12.55 -3.04
C ILE A 59 -0.07 12.49 -1.63
N GLN A 60 -0.89 11.46 -1.38
CA GLN A 60 -1.50 11.22 -0.07
C GLN A 60 -1.94 9.77 0.10
N SER A 61 -1.38 9.06 1.05
CA SER A 61 -1.93 7.79 1.56
C SER A 61 -3.12 8.06 2.48
N THR A 62 -4.20 7.29 2.30
CA THR A 62 -5.47 7.55 2.99
C THR A 62 -5.76 6.56 4.12
N PHE A 63 -4.72 6.18 4.88
CA PHE A 63 -4.87 5.48 6.16
C PHE A 63 -5.53 6.40 7.21
N PRO A 64 -6.13 5.84 8.27
CA PRO A 64 -6.74 6.65 9.34
C PRO A 64 -5.75 7.67 9.96
N PRO A 65 -6.23 8.85 10.37
CA PRO A 65 -7.63 9.27 10.46
C PRO A 65 -8.27 9.59 9.11
N THR A 66 -9.62 9.65 9.09
CA THR A 66 -10.40 9.97 7.88
C THR A 66 -10.03 11.30 7.25
N ASP A 67 -9.49 12.22 8.05
CA ASP A 67 -8.99 13.53 7.62
C ASP A 67 -7.97 13.40 6.48
N ASN A 68 -7.16 12.35 6.46
CA ASN A 68 -6.22 12.12 5.36
C ASN A 68 -6.90 11.97 4.00
N LEU A 69 -8.07 11.32 3.95
CA LEU A 69 -8.87 11.26 2.73
C LEU A 69 -9.52 12.61 2.45
N PHE A 70 -10.08 13.25 3.47
CA PHE A 70 -10.81 14.49 3.29
C PHE A 70 -9.88 15.64 2.84
N GLU A 71 -8.67 15.71 3.37
CA GLU A 71 -7.62 16.66 2.93
C GLU A 71 -7.30 16.47 1.44
N LEU A 72 -7.15 15.22 0.98
CA LEU A 72 -6.93 14.91 -0.44
C LEU A 72 -8.09 15.39 -1.31
N LEU A 73 -9.35 15.16 -0.90
CA LEU A 73 -10.52 15.58 -1.65
C LEU A 73 -10.60 17.12 -1.77
N LEU A 74 -10.32 17.83 -0.68
CA LEU A 74 -10.29 19.30 -0.67
C LEU A 74 -9.16 19.84 -1.56
N MET A 75 -7.98 19.24 -1.56
CA MET A 75 -6.88 19.61 -2.45
C MET A 75 -7.23 19.39 -3.93
N ILE A 76 -7.91 18.29 -4.27
CA ILE A 76 -8.37 18.02 -5.63
C ILE A 76 -9.37 19.09 -6.08
N ASP A 77 -10.41 19.37 -5.27
CA ASP A 77 -11.41 20.41 -5.57
C ASP A 77 -10.77 21.79 -5.74
N ALA A 78 -9.86 22.15 -4.85
CA ALA A 78 -9.14 23.43 -4.92
C ALA A 78 -8.30 23.55 -6.21
N ALA A 79 -7.61 22.49 -6.65
CA ALA A 79 -6.84 22.48 -7.90
C ALA A 79 -7.74 22.65 -9.13
N LYS A 80 -8.90 21.95 -9.15
CA LYS A 80 -9.88 22.09 -10.25
C LYS A 80 -10.45 23.50 -10.30
N ARG A 81 -10.82 24.08 -9.15
CA ARG A 81 -11.32 25.48 -9.08
C ARG A 81 -10.24 26.49 -9.48
N ALA A 82 -8.96 26.19 -9.24
CA ALA A 82 -7.82 27.00 -9.67
C ALA A 82 -7.43 26.76 -11.14
N SER A 83 -8.24 26.02 -11.90
CA SER A 83 -8.06 25.73 -13.33
C SER A 83 -6.79 24.90 -13.66
N ALA A 84 -6.46 23.93 -12.82
CA ALA A 84 -5.47 22.91 -13.18
C ALA A 84 -5.94 22.18 -14.45
N HIS A 85 -4.99 21.81 -15.34
CA HIS A 85 -5.30 21.06 -16.56
C HIS A 85 -5.74 19.62 -16.22
N LYS A 86 -4.96 18.93 -15.43
CA LYS A 86 -5.26 17.61 -14.88
C LYS A 86 -4.94 17.55 -13.40
N VAL A 87 -5.70 16.77 -12.65
CA VAL A 87 -5.45 16.50 -11.24
C VAL A 87 -5.40 15.00 -11.02
N ILE A 88 -4.23 14.53 -10.59
CA ILE A 88 -3.92 13.11 -10.41
C ILE A 88 -3.70 12.85 -8.92
N ALA A 89 -4.53 11.99 -8.33
CA ALA A 89 -4.35 11.53 -6.96
C ALA A 89 -3.35 10.37 -6.92
N VAL A 90 -2.19 10.60 -6.30
CA VAL A 90 -1.19 9.56 -6.04
C VAL A 90 -1.40 9.05 -4.62
N MET A 91 -1.98 7.87 -4.52
CA MET A 91 -2.38 7.25 -3.26
C MET A 91 -1.55 5.99 -3.01
N PRO A 92 -0.33 6.09 -2.42
CA PRO A 92 0.49 4.90 -2.18
C PRO A 92 -0.27 3.83 -1.39
N TYR A 93 -1.12 4.24 -0.46
CA TYR A 93 -2.12 3.40 0.19
C TYR A 93 -3.53 3.91 -0.04
N TYR A 94 -4.40 3.06 -0.64
CA TYR A 94 -5.81 3.33 -0.84
C TYR A 94 -6.62 2.82 0.36
N GLY A 95 -7.07 3.71 1.20
CA GLY A 95 -7.89 3.40 2.36
C GLY A 95 -9.25 2.82 1.98
N TRP A 96 -9.87 2.09 2.91
CA TRP A 96 -11.16 1.37 2.72
C TRP A 96 -11.13 0.27 1.65
N ALA A 97 -9.99 -0.08 1.06
CA ALA A 97 -9.85 -1.15 0.06
C ALA A 97 -10.39 -2.50 0.53
N ARG A 98 -10.33 -2.81 1.83
CA ARG A 98 -10.88 -4.03 2.43
C ARG A 98 -12.41 -4.11 2.40
N GLN A 99 -13.11 -3.00 2.09
CA GLN A 99 -14.56 -2.93 1.93
C GLN A 99 -14.92 -2.93 0.43
N ASP A 100 -14.40 -3.91 -0.30
CA ASP A 100 -14.57 -4.08 -1.75
C ASP A 100 -15.88 -4.77 -2.14
N ARG A 101 -16.55 -5.39 -1.18
CA ARG A 101 -17.80 -6.13 -1.36
C ARG A 101 -18.64 -6.12 -0.08
N LYS A 102 -19.89 -6.52 -0.22
CA LYS A 102 -20.76 -6.77 0.94
C LYS A 102 -20.43 -8.15 1.52
N ASP A 103 -19.76 -8.20 2.64
CA ASP A 103 -19.44 -9.40 3.41
C ASP A 103 -20.61 -9.83 4.32
N LYS A 104 -21.57 -8.94 4.56
CA LYS A 104 -22.79 -9.15 5.34
C LYS A 104 -23.92 -8.21 4.87
N PRO A 105 -25.17 -8.48 5.27
CA PRO A 105 -26.28 -7.61 4.92
C PRO A 105 -26.13 -6.17 5.45
N ARG A 106 -26.60 -5.20 4.70
CA ARG A 106 -26.75 -3.78 5.10
C ARG A 106 -25.44 -3.07 5.42
N VAL A 107 -24.34 -3.44 4.76
CA VAL A 107 -23.06 -2.72 4.81
C VAL A 107 -22.80 -1.96 3.51
N SER A 108 -21.94 -0.96 3.59
CA SER A 108 -21.44 -0.21 2.42
C SER A 108 -20.42 -1.02 1.61
N ILE A 109 -20.12 -0.56 0.40
CA ILE A 109 -18.91 -0.90 -0.34
C ILE A 109 -18.01 0.34 -0.26
N GLY A 110 -17.20 0.42 0.78
CA GLY A 110 -16.40 1.60 1.10
C GLY A 110 -15.40 1.95 0.00
N ALA A 111 -14.79 0.95 -0.63
CA ALA A 111 -13.87 1.18 -1.75
C ALA A 111 -14.55 1.87 -2.94
N LYS A 112 -15.80 1.51 -3.29
CA LYS A 112 -16.56 2.20 -4.34
C LYS A 112 -16.96 3.60 -3.91
N LEU A 113 -17.36 3.79 -2.66
CA LEU A 113 -17.72 5.12 -2.15
C LEU A 113 -16.54 6.09 -2.26
N VAL A 114 -15.34 5.68 -1.86
CA VAL A 114 -14.13 6.51 -1.98
C VAL A 114 -13.83 6.83 -3.45
N ALA A 115 -13.95 5.86 -4.37
CA ALA A 115 -13.77 6.10 -5.80
C ALA A 115 -14.76 7.17 -6.32
N ASN A 116 -16.04 7.08 -5.93
CA ASN A 116 -17.05 8.10 -6.30
C ASN A 116 -16.75 9.48 -5.71
N MET A 117 -16.22 9.56 -4.48
CA MET A 117 -15.85 10.84 -3.85
C MET A 117 -14.66 11.49 -4.58
N LEU A 118 -13.65 10.73 -4.98
CA LEU A 118 -12.53 11.21 -5.79
C LEU A 118 -13.00 11.75 -7.14
N GLN A 119 -13.91 11.04 -7.80
CA GLN A 119 -14.53 11.49 -9.05
C GLN A 119 -15.32 12.78 -8.86
N ALA A 120 -16.15 12.86 -7.83
CA ALA A 120 -16.95 14.05 -7.52
C ALA A 120 -16.08 15.27 -7.18
N ALA A 121 -14.92 15.08 -6.53
CA ALA A 121 -13.95 16.14 -6.27
C ALA A 121 -13.25 16.63 -7.56
N GLY A 122 -13.31 15.85 -8.66
CA GLY A 122 -12.73 16.21 -9.95
C GLY A 122 -11.39 15.57 -10.23
N CYS A 123 -11.08 14.42 -9.60
CA CYS A 123 -9.89 13.63 -9.91
C CYS A 123 -9.94 13.11 -11.35
N ASP A 124 -8.88 13.31 -12.13
CA ASP A 124 -8.79 12.84 -13.52
C ASP A 124 -8.11 11.45 -13.64
N ARG A 125 -7.35 11.03 -12.63
CA ARG A 125 -6.63 9.75 -12.58
C ARG A 125 -6.23 9.41 -11.14
N VAL A 126 -6.21 8.13 -10.80
CA VAL A 126 -5.63 7.63 -9.56
C VAL A 126 -4.41 6.77 -9.87
N MET A 127 -3.35 6.94 -9.10
CA MET A 127 -2.19 6.06 -9.04
C MET A 127 -2.14 5.44 -7.64
N THR A 128 -2.10 4.13 -7.55
CA THR A 128 -2.11 3.43 -6.24
C THR A 128 -1.29 2.16 -6.28
N CYS A 129 -0.96 1.62 -5.10
CA CYS A 129 -0.17 0.40 -4.98
C CYS A 129 -0.95 -0.70 -4.29
N ASP A 130 -0.80 -1.93 -4.76
CA ASP A 130 -1.32 -3.18 -4.18
C ASP A 130 -2.70 -3.05 -3.53
N LEU A 131 -3.70 -2.76 -4.34
CA LEU A 131 -5.10 -2.79 -3.91
C LEU A 131 -5.42 -4.15 -3.26
N HIS A 132 -6.20 -4.13 -2.19
CA HIS A 132 -6.62 -5.36 -1.49
C HIS A 132 -7.25 -6.40 -2.42
N ALA A 133 -7.90 -5.93 -3.47
CA ALA A 133 -8.46 -6.77 -4.52
C ALA A 133 -8.30 -6.07 -5.89
N ASP A 134 -7.73 -6.75 -6.87
CA ASP A 134 -7.43 -6.19 -8.20
C ASP A 134 -8.67 -5.60 -8.89
N GLN A 135 -9.85 -6.18 -8.64
CA GLN A 135 -11.13 -5.74 -9.23
C GLN A 135 -11.59 -4.36 -8.74
N ILE A 136 -11.02 -3.81 -7.67
CA ILE A 136 -11.30 -2.43 -7.22
C ILE A 136 -10.99 -1.42 -8.32
N GLN A 137 -10.04 -1.71 -9.23
CA GLN A 137 -9.78 -0.89 -10.41
C GLN A 137 -11.05 -0.63 -11.23
N GLY A 138 -11.97 -1.59 -11.29
CA GLY A 138 -13.26 -1.46 -11.97
C GLY A 138 -14.29 -0.59 -11.23
N PHE A 139 -13.98 -0.06 -10.04
CA PHE A 139 -14.87 0.85 -9.31
C PHE A 139 -14.71 2.31 -9.76
N PHE A 140 -13.68 2.60 -10.53
CA PHE A 140 -13.41 3.93 -11.04
C PHE A 140 -13.95 4.07 -12.46
N ASP A 141 -14.61 5.18 -12.75
CA ASP A 141 -15.08 5.54 -14.10
C ASP A 141 -14.05 6.42 -14.83
N PHE A 142 -12.81 6.42 -14.36
CA PHE A 142 -11.65 7.14 -14.91
C PHE A 142 -10.37 6.31 -14.71
N PRO A 143 -9.25 6.63 -15.39
CA PRO A 143 -8.05 5.79 -15.36
C PRO A 143 -7.46 5.58 -13.98
N VAL A 144 -7.02 4.33 -13.74
CA VAL A 144 -6.29 3.91 -12.54
C VAL A 144 -4.99 3.22 -12.93
N ASP A 145 -3.88 3.69 -12.39
CA ASP A 145 -2.59 3.01 -12.51
C ASP A 145 -2.36 2.20 -11.23
N HIS A 146 -2.45 0.89 -11.35
CA HIS A 146 -2.26 -0.04 -10.23
C HIS A 146 -0.82 -0.56 -10.22
N ILE A 147 -0.02 -0.03 -9.31
CA ILE A 147 1.39 -0.36 -9.11
C ILE A 147 1.49 -1.60 -8.23
N TYR A 148 2.45 -2.49 -8.51
CA TYR A 148 2.69 -3.68 -7.70
C TYR A 148 4.03 -3.55 -6.96
N ALA A 149 4.00 -3.68 -5.64
CA ALA A 149 5.20 -3.65 -4.81
C ALA A 149 6.13 -4.86 -5.07
N SER A 150 5.63 -5.90 -5.75
CA SER A 150 6.46 -7.01 -6.24
C SER A 150 7.65 -6.53 -7.07
N ALA A 151 7.55 -5.40 -7.78
CA ALA A 151 8.66 -4.79 -8.52
C ALA A 151 9.85 -4.40 -7.61
N VAL A 152 9.60 -4.12 -6.33
CA VAL A 152 10.63 -3.79 -5.34
C VAL A 152 10.98 -5.02 -4.48
N PHE A 153 9.96 -5.75 -4.04
CA PHE A 153 10.16 -6.87 -3.11
C PHE A 153 10.82 -8.10 -3.75
N LEU A 154 10.47 -8.46 -4.98
CA LEU A 154 11.03 -9.65 -5.62
C LEU A 154 12.54 -9.55 -5.88
N PRO A 155 13.08 -8.44 -6.42
CA PRO A 155 14.53 -8.26 -6.53
C PRO A 155 15.24 -8.31 -5.17
N HIS A 156 14.64 -7.71 -4.12
CA HIS A 156 15.20 -7.74 -2.77
C HIS A 156 15.25 -9.17 -2.22
N LEU A 157 14.14 -9.91 -2.25
CA LEU A 157 14.09 -11.30 -1.78
C LEU A 157 15.06 -12.20 -2.55
N LYS A 158 15.20 -11.98 -3.87
CA LYS A 158 16.17 -12.73 -4.70
C LYS A 158 17.61 -12.42 -4.29
N ALA A 159 17.93 -11.16 -3.98
CA ALA A 159 19.26 -10.75 -3.55
C ALA A 159 19.65 -11.29 -2.16
N MET A 160 18.66 -11.62 -1.31
CA MET A 160 18.92 -12.25 -0.01
C MET A 160 19.49 -13.68 -0.12
N ASN A 161 19.39 -14.33 -1.27
CA ASN A 161 19.87 -15.70 -1.54
C ASN A 161 19.47 -16.71 -0.45
N ILE A 162 18.19 -16.71 -0.07
CA ILE A 162 17.66 -17.57 1.00
C ILE A 162 17.66 -19.03 0.52
N GLU A 163 18.45 -19.86 1.18
CA GLU A 163 18.50 -21.30 0.89
C GLU A 163 17.17 -21.98 1.27
N ASN A 164 16.79 -23.02 0.52
CA ASN A 164 15.55 -23.78 0.76
C ASN A 164 14.31 -22.89 0.94
N LEU A 165 14.23 -21.80 0.17
CA LEU A 165 13.12 -20.85 0.22
C LEU A 165 11.78 -21.52 -0.09
N ALA A 166 10.73 -21.10 0.64
CA ALA A 166 9.33 -21.33 0.30
C ALA A 166 8.52 -20.04 0.54
N ILE A 167 7.56 -19.76 -0.32
CA ILE A 167 6.65 -18.64 -0.15
C ILE A 167 5.34 -19.14 0.48
N ALA A 168 4.84 -18.42 1.47
CA ALA A 168 3.59 -18.77 2.13
C ALA A 168 2.52 -17.68 1.96
N ALA A 169 1.26 -18.11 1.78
CA ALA A 169 0.09 -17.24 1.94
C ALA A 169 -0.41 -17.34 3.38
N PRO A 170 -0.73 -16.22 4.05
CA PRO A 170 -1.25 -16.26 5.43
C PRO A 170 -2.68 -16.79 5.51
N ASP A 171 -3.41 -16.79 4.39
CA ASP A 171 -4.74 -17.37 4.22
C ASP A 171 -5.02 -17.69 2.74
N MET A 172 -6.22 -18.22 2.44
CA MET A 172 -6.61 -18.59 1.07
C MET A 172 -6.72 -17.35 0.14
N GLY A 173 -7.01 -16.16 0.67
CA GLY A 173 -7.12 -14.93 -0.11
C GLY A 173 -5.78 -14.51 -0.71
N GLY A 174 -4.68 -14.72 0.01
CA GLY A 174 -3.33 -14.43 -0.43
C GLY A 174 -2.71 -15.45 -1.41
N ALA A 175 -3.38 -16.55 -1.71
CA ALA A 175 -2.81 -17.65 -2.50
C ALA A 175 -2.33 -17.23 -3.90
N LYS A 176 -3.07 -16.33 -4.59
CA LYS A 176 -2.69 -15.81 -5.91
C LYS A 176 -1.35 -15.04 -5.84
N ARG A 177 -1.21 -14.17 -4.85
CA ARG A 177 0.00 -13.38 -4.61
C ARG A 177 1.19 -14.28 -4.27
N ALA A 178 1.00 -15.20 -3.33
CA ALA A 178 2.04 -16.16 -2.94
C ALA A 178 2.53 -16.98 -4.13
N ASN A 179 1.61 -17.45 -5.00
CA ASN A 179 1.97 -18.20 -6.20
C ASN A 179 2.76 -17.36 -7.21
N ALA A 180 2.43 -16.08 -7.39
CA ALA A 180 3.18 -15.18 -8.27
C ALA A 180 4.63 -14.98 -7.77
N TYR A 181 4.81 -14.74 -6.46
CA TYR A 181 6.12 -14.62 -5.84
C TYR A 181 6.93 -15.93 -5.96
N ALA A 182 6.33 -17.06 -5.63
CA ALA A 182 6.98 -18.37 -5.69
C ALA A 182 7.43 -18.73 -7.11
N ARG A 183 6.62 -18.43 -8.12
CA ARG A 183 6.96 -18.65 -9.53
C ARG A 183 8.16 -17.81 -9.96
N TYR A 184 8.23 -16.53 -9.57
CA TYR A 184 9.37 -15.67 -9.88
C TYR A 184 10.65 -16.11 -9.16
N LEU A 185 10.54 -16.57 -7.92
CA LEU A 185 11.66 -17.02 -7.09
C LEU A 185 11.98 -18.52 -7.27
N GLU A 186 11.25 -19.21 -8.15
CA GLU A 186 11.44 -20.64 -8.47
C GLU A 186 11.40 -21.55 -7.24
N CYS A 187 10.44 -21.33 -6.34
CA CYS A 187 10.34 -22.04 -5.07
C CYS A 187 8.90 -22.53 -4.80
N PRO A 188 8.71 -23.50 -3.86
CA PRO A 188 7.39 -24.01 -3.54
C PRO A 188 6.49 -23.00 -2.82
N VAL A 189 5.16 -23.24 -2.91
CA VAL A 189 4.12 -22.46 -2.22
C VAL A 189 3.58 -23.25 -1.03
N ILE A 190 3.38 -22.56 0.08
CA ILE A 190 2.69 -23.04 1.28
C ILE A 190 1.44 -22.19 1.45
N ILE A 191 0.31 -22.79 1.83
CA ILE A 191 -0.94 -22.06 2.08
C ILE A 191 -1.36 -22.29 3.51
N CYS A 192 -1.41 -21.24 4.32
CA CYS A 192 -2.00 -21.30 5.65
C CYS A 192 -3.53 -21.24 5.53
N HIS A 193 -4.19 -22.21 6.13
CA HIS A 193 -5.66 -22.30 6.13
C HIS A 193 -6.18 -22.10 7.55
N LYS A 194 -7.10 -21.13 7.70
CA LYS A 194 -7.77 -20.87 8.98
C LYS A 194 -9.06 -21.67 9.05
N SER A 195 -9.06 -22.73 9.84
CA SER A 195 -10.28 -23.49 10.14
C SER A 195 -11.07 -22.79 11.24
N ARG A 196 -12.36 -22.54 10.99
CA ARG A 196 -13.32 -22.09 12.02
C ARG A 196 -14.29 -23.24 12.28
N GLU A 197 -14.03 -24.07 13.28
CA GLU A 197 -14.92 -25.19 13.61
C GLU A 197 -16.25 -24.76 14.26
N LYS A 198 -16.31 -23.59 14.93
CA LYS A 198 -17.55 -22.98 15.46
C LYS A 198 -17.42 -21.47 15.61
N ALA A 199 -18.53 -20.74 15.57
CA ALA A 199 -18.60 -19.33 15.97
C ALA A 199 -18.14 -19.23 17.45
N ASN A 200 -17.10 -18.40 17.72
CA ASN A 200 -16.46 -18.16 19.04
C ASN A 200 -15.37 -19.15 19.48
N VAL A 201 -14.90 -20.09 18.68
CA VAL A 201 -13.69 -20.86 18.98
C VAL A 201 -12.52 -20.24 18.21
N VAL A 202 -11.38 -20.03 18.88
CA VAL A 202 -10.15 -19.54 18.26
C VAL A 202 -9.73 -20.57 17.22
N GLY A 203 -9.95 -20.25 15.92
CA GLY A 203 -9.68 -21.18 14.84
C GLY A 203 -8.20 -21.60 14.80
N SER A 204 -7.98 -22.90 14.62
CA SER A 204 -6.66 -23.43 14.35
C SER A 204 -6.20 -22.96 12.96
N ILE A 205 -4.92 -22.63 12.83
CA ILE A 205 -4.28 -22.45 11.54
C ILE A 205 -3.57 -23.77 11.22
N THR A 206 -3.79 -24.28 10.02
CA THR A 206 -3.05 -25.40 9.45
C THR A 206 -2.33 -24.93 8.20
N ALA A 207 -1.14 -25.45 7.91
CA ALA A 207 -0.44 -25.15 6.67
C ALA A 207 -0.49 -26.36 5.74
N ILE A 208 -0.73 -26.09 4.45
CA ILE A 208 -0.74 -27.06 3.37
C ILE A 208 0.52 -26.80 2.52
N GLY A 209 1.37 -27.82 2.40
CA GLY A 209 2.66 -27.76 1.70
C GLY A 209 3.78 -28.32 2.55
N ASP A 210 4.97 -28.45 1.97
CA ASP A 210 6.17 -28.95 2.64
C ASP A 210 6.86 -27.80 3.39
N VAL A 211 6.79 -27.83 4.73
CA VAL A 211 7.28 -26.77 5.62
C VAL A 211 8.63 -27.15 6.25
N ALA A 212 8.81 -28.43 6.58
CA ALA A 212 9.98 -28.87 7.32
C ALA A 212 11.29 -28.60 6.57
N GLY A 213 12.25 -27.98 7.24
CA GLY A 213 13.55 -27.64 6.66
C GLY A 213 13.52 -26.47 5.65
N LYS A 214 12.42 -25.72 5.53
CA LYS A 214 12.30 -24.55 4.67
C LYS A 214 12.55 -23.24 5.43
N ASN A 215 13.09 -22.26 4.70
CA ASN A 215 13.08 -20.87 5.10
C ASN A 215 11.85 -20.23 4.45
N VAL A 216 10.86 -19.82 5.24
CA VAL A 216 9.56 -19.42 4.74
C VAL A 216 9.42 -17.90 4.73
N VAL A 217 8.92 -17.33 3.63
CA VAL A 217 8.51 -15.92 3.55
C VAL A 217 7.00 -15.87 3.33
N ILE A 218 6.28 -15.34 4.32
CA ILE A 218 4.83 -15.09 4.22
C ILE A 218 4.62 -13.80 3.43
N VAL A 219 3.79 -13.81 2.39
CA VAL A 219 3.50 -12.62 1.57
C VAL A 219 2.04 -12.20 1.67
N ASP A 220 1.79 -10.90 1.89
CA ASP A 220 0.45 -10.32 1.98
C ASP A 220 0.41 -8.93 1.33
N ASP A 221 -0.79 -8.33 1.17
CA ASP A 221 -0.96 -6.94 0.76
C ASP A 221 -0.73 -5.98 1.93
N MET A 222 -1.19 -6.34 3.12
CA MET A 222 -1.07 -5.49 4.30
C MET A 222 -0.95 -6.26 5.61
N ILE A 223 -0.31 -5.64 6.58
CA ILE A 223 -0.31 -6.11 7.97
C ILE A 223 -1.08 -5.09 8.81
N ASP A 224 -2.27 -5.47 9.30
CA ASP A 224 -3.07 -4.64 10.18
C ASP A 224 -2.68 -4.88 11.64
N THR A 225 -3.39 -5.74 12.36
CA THR A 225 -3.10 -6.04 13.78
C THR A 225 -2.02 -7.11 14.00
N ALA A 226 -1.44 -7.63 12.93
CA ALA A 226 -0.47 -8.73 12.89
C ALA A 226 -0.95 -10.08 13.51
N GLY A 227 -2.22 -10.18 13.93
CA GLY A 227 -2.69 -11.38 14.64
C GLY A 227 -2.68 -12.65 13.80
N THR A 228 -3.12 -12.59 12.54
CA THR A 228 -3.09 -13.73 11.60
C THR A 228 -1.65 -14.08 11.23
N LEU A 229 -0.84 -13.06 10.93
CA LEU A 229 0.55 -13.21 10.54
C LEU A 229 1.39 -13.87 11.64
N ALA A 230 1.31 -13.38 12.88
CA ALA A 230 2.05 -13.94 14.01
C ALA A 230 1.66 -15.41 14.29
N LYS A 231 0.36 -15.72 14.24
CA LYS A 231 -0.11 -17.11 14.38
C LYS A 231 0.37 -18.00 13.25
N ALA A 232 0.32 -17.54 12.01
CA ALA A 232 0.84 -18.29 10.87
C ALA A 232 2.34 -18.58 11.02
N ALA A 233 3.12 -17.57 11.42
CA ALA A 233 4.55 -17.72 11.65
C ALA A 233 4.87 -18.77 12.74
N ASN A 234 4.16 -18.73 13.86
CA ASN A 234 4.35 -19.70 14.94
C ASN A 234 4.01 -21.13 14.48
N VAL A 235 2.89 -21.32 13.78
CA VAL A 235 2.50 -22.62 13.22
C VAL A 235 3.53 -23.16 12.24
N LEU A 236 4.04 -22.32 11.32
CA LEU A 236 5.07 -22.71 10.39
C LEU A 236 6.37 -23.12 11.11
N LYS A 237 6.72 -22.40 12.17
CA LYS A 237 7.87 -22.74 13.01
C LYS A 237 7.69 -24.09 13.73
N ASP A 238 6.51 -24.33 14.30
CA ASP A 238 6.13 -25.58 14.96
C ASP A 238 6.12 -26.77 13.98
N MET A 239 5.84 -26.52 12.69
CA MET A 239 5.93 -27.53 11.61
C MET A 239 7.35 -27.75 11.09
N GLY A 240 8.37 -27.13 11.68
CA GLY A 240 9.77 -27.37 11.37
C GLY A 240 10.38 -26.42 10.34
N ALA A 241 9.78 -25.23 10.11
CA ALA A 241 10.44 -24.19 9.33
C ALA A 241 11.76 -23.75 10.01
N LEU A 242 12.83 -23.60 9.24
CA LEU A 242 14.13 -23.13 9.74
C LEU A 242 14.04 -21.66 10.17
N SER A 243 13.44 -20.83 9.34
CA SER A 243 13.16 -19.43 9.63
C SER A 243 11.80 -19.04 9.06
N VAL A 244 11.18 -18.01 9.63
CA VAL A 244 9.95 -17.41 9.09
C VAL A 244 10.12 -15.90 9.00
N ARG A 245 9.90 -15.36 7.82
CA ARG A 245 9.87 -13.93 7.52
C ARG A 245 8.52 -13.56 6.95
N ALA A 246 8.22 -12.27 6.91
CA ALA A 246 7.05 -11.76 6.24
C ALA A 246 7.42 -10.63 5.28
N CYS A 247 6.63 -10.47 4.22
CA CYS A 247 6.74 -9.39 3.27
C CYS A 247 5.33 -8.87 2.96
N ALA A 248 5.06 -7.59 3.24
CA ALA A 248 3.78 -6.99 2.97
C ALA A 248 3.91 -5.54 2.53
N THR A 249 3.05 -5.11 1.60
CA THR A 249 3.14 -3.77 1.04
C THR A 249 2.78 -2.71 2.06
N HIS A 250 1.65 -2.85 2.76
CA HIS A 250 1.12 -1.79 3.61
C HIS A 250 1.28 -2.12 5.10
N ALA A 251 2.14 -1.37 5.76
CA ALA A 251 2.36 -1.45 7.21
C ALA A 251 1.28 -0.65 7.96
N VAL A 252 0.04 -1.15 7.99
CA VAL A 252 -1.05 -0.48 8.73
C VAL A 252 -0.76 -0.47 10.23
N PHE A 253 -0.25 -1.58 10.76
CA PHE A 253 0.27 -1.76 12.12
C PHE A 253 -0.62 -1.17 13.23
N SER A 254 -1.92 -1.46 13.14
CA SER A 254 -2.85 -0.97 14.14
C SER A 254 -2.87 -1.80 15.43
N GLY A 255 -3.24 -1.13 16.53
CA GLY A 255 -3.36 -1.76 17.84
C GLY A 255 -2.06 -2.43 18.30
N PRO A 256 -2.10 -3.73 18.70
CA PRO A 256 -0.94 -4.45 19.24
C PRO A 256 -0.05 -5.07 18.14
N ALA A 257 0.05 -4.49 16.94
CA ALA A 257 0.79 -5.09 15.83
C ALA A 257 2.28 -5.22 16.14
N TYR A 258 2.91 -4.17 16.65
CA TYR A 258 4.34 -4.16 16.97
C TYR A 258 4.69 -5.21 18.03
N GLU A 259 3.90 -5.28 19.11
CA GLU A 259 4.09 -6.25 20.19
C GLU A 259 3.95 -7.68 19.66
N ARG A 260 2.94 -7.95 18.82
CA ARG A 260 2.72 -9.28 18.25
C ARG A 260 3.83 -9.69 17.29
N ILE A 261 4.37 -8.76 16.52
CA ILE A 261 5.53 -9.02 15.65
C ILE A 261 6.74 -9.35 16.51
N ALA A 262 7.03 -8.56 17.53
CA ALA A 262 8.17 -8.76 18.42
C ALA A 262 8.12 -10.12 19.13
N GLU A 263 6.95 -10.53 19.63
CA GLU A 263 6.73 -11.78 20.38
C GLU A 263 6.60 -13.03 19.49
N SER A 264 6.38 -12.87 18.18
CA SER A 264 6.19 -13.99 17.25
C SER A 264 7.49 -14.68 16.83
N ALA A 265 7.35 -15.82 16.19
CA ALA A 265 8.47 -16.55 15.56
C ALA A 265 9.01 -15.86 14.29
N LEU A 266 8.50 -14.68 13.91
CA LEU A 266 9.04 -13.90 12.81
C LEU A 266 10.45 -13.41 13.12
N GLU A 267 11.39 -13.65 12.20
CA GLU A 267 12.74 -13.10 12.25
C GLU A 267 12.82 -11.70 11.65
N GLU A 268 12.04 -11.45 10.60
CA GLU A 268 12.02 -10.20 9.88
C GLU A 268 10.65 -9.96 9.24
N VAL A 269 10.23 -8.70 9.20
CA VAL A 269 9.03 -8.22 8.52
C VAL A 269 9.43 -7.11 7.56
N ILE A 270 9.37 -7.41 6.27
CA ILE A 270 9.72 -6.49 5.19
C ILE A 270 8.43 -5.78 4.75
N VAL A 271 8.43 -4.46 4.81
CA VAL A 271 7.28 -3.62 4.41
C VAL A 271 7.72 -2.50 3.48
N SER A 272 6.75 -1.79 2.89
CA SER A 272 7.06 -0.59 2.13
C SER A 272 6.79 0.68 2.93
N ASP A 273 7.24 1.82 2.39
CA ASP A 273 6.98 3.16 2.92
C ASP A 273 5.69 3.80 2.38
N THR A 274 4.75 3.00 1.86
CA THR A 274 3.40 3.45 1.45
C THR A 274 2.58 4.00 2.61
N ILE A 275 2.85 3.51 3.83
CA ILE A 275 2.38 4.06 5.11
C ILE A 275 3.62 4.27 5.97
N PRO A 276 3.85 5.48 6.52
CA PRO A 276 4.99 5.72 7.39
C PRO A 276 4.88 4.89 8.68
N LEU A 277 6.00 4.34 9.14
CA LEU A 277 6.05 3.70 10.45
C LEU A 277 5.80 4.75 11.56
N THR A 278 5.34 4.25 12.71
CA THR A 278 5.18 5.11 13.90
C THR A 278 6.52 5.71 14.33
N SER A 279 6.49 6.96 14.75
CA SER A 279 7.62 7.62 15.43
C SER A 279 7.65 7.40 16.95
N ASP A 280 6.71 6.60 17.49
CA ASP A 280 6.63 6.29 18.91
C ASP A 280 7.82 5.41 19.33
N PRO A 281 8.75 5.93 20.17
CA PRO A 281 9.94 5.19 20.57
C PRO A 281 9.66 3.99 21.47
N SER A 282 8.43 3.85 22.00
CA SER A 282 8.02 2.69 22.79
C SER A 282 7.73 1.45 21.93
N LYS A 283 7.62 1.61 20.62
CA LYS A 283 7.33 0.52 19.69
C LYS A 283 8.61 -0.16 19.22
N ASP A 284 8.66 -1.48 19.38
CA ASP A 284 9.79 -2.27 18.88
C ASP A 284 9.71 -2.45 17.36
N THR A 285 10.64 -1.84 16.66
CA THR A 285 10.79 -1.94 15.19
C THR A 285 11.99 -2.78 14.77
N SER A 286 12.66 -3.46 15.70
CA SER A 286 13.92 -4.18 15.45
C SER A 286 13.82 -5.28 14.38
N LYS A 287 12.63 -5.86 14.22
CA LYS A 287 12.37 -6.87 13.18
C LYS A 287 11.82 -6.29 11.87
N ILE A 288 11.67 -4.97 11.74
CA ILE A 288 10.98 -4.34 10.61
C ILE A 288 12.01 -3.71 9.66
N THR A 289 12.00 -4.17 8.42
CA THR A 289 12.77 -3.61 7.30
C THR A 289 11.83 -2.87 6.37
N VAL A 290 12.15 -1.60 6.05
CA VAL A 290 11.33 -0.78 5.14
C VAL A 290 12.04 -0.65 3.80
N LEU A 291 11.36 -1.04 2.72
CA LEU A 291 11.78 -0.81 1.35
C LEU A 291 11.02 0.36 0.75
N SER A 292 11.72 1.27 0.09
CA SER A 292 11.08 2.44 -0.47
C SER A 292 10.43 2.15 -1.82
N MET A 293 9.20 2.64 -1.99
CA MET A 293 8.47 2.62 -3.26
C MET A 293 8.67 3.91 -4.05
N THR A 294 9.45 4.87 -3.55
CA THR A 294 9.52 6.22 -4.12
C THR A 294 10.06 6.25 -5.54
N ASP A 295 11.04 5.42 -5.87
CA ASP A 295 11.65 5.41 -7.21
C ASP A 295 10.67 4.88 -8.27
N ILE A 296 9.89 3.82 -7.95
CA ILE A 296 8.88 3.31 -8.89
C ILE A 296 7.70 4.28 -9.05
N PHE A 297 7.29 4.96 -7.98
CA PHE A 297 6.26 6.01 -8.10
C PHE A 297 6.78 7.19 -8.92
N ALA A 298 8.03 7.60 -8.76
CA ALA A 298 8.64 8.66 -9.55
C ALA A 298 8.71 8.27 -11.05
N ASP A 299 9.18 7.06 -11.38
CA ASP A 299 9.23 6.56 -12.76
C ASP A 299 7.84 6.56 -13.42
N ILE A 300 6.82 6.09 -12.69
CA ILE A 300 5.46 6.04 -13.23
C ILE A 300 4.84 7.44 -13.35
N ILE A 301 5.09 8.35 -12.41
CA ILE A 301 4.66 9.76 -12.53
C ILE A 301 5.25 10.39 -13.78
N ASP A 302 6.56 10.19 -14.03
CA ASP A 302 7.23 10.73 -15.22
C ASP A 302 6.64 10.16 -16.51
N LYS A 303 6.47 8.84 -16.58
CA LYS A 303 5.85 8.15 -17.72
C LYS A 303 4.40 8.59 -17.99
N VAL A 304 3.59 8.70 -16.94
CA VAL A 304 2.19 9.16 -17.06
C VAL A 304 2.12 10.61 -17.53
N TYR A 305 3.02 11.45 -17.04
CA TYR A 305 3.12 12.83 -17.50
C TYR A 305 3.55 12.94 -18.96
N ASN A 306 4.51 12.14 -19.38
CA ASN A 306 5.04 12.10 -20.75
C ASN A 306 4.21 11.24 -21.73
N TYR A 307 3.09 10.64 -21.27
CA TYR A 307 2.25 9.69 -22.05
C TYR A 307 3.03 8.47 -22.55
N GLU A 308 3.97 8.00 -21.74
CA GLU A 308 4.76 6.81 -22.00
C GLU A 308 4.11 5.54 -21.43
N GLU A 309 4.55 4.38 -21.93
CA GLU A 309 4.07 3.08 -21.48
C GLU A 309 4.59 2.75 -20.06
N ILE A 310 3.69 2.31 -19.17
CA ILE A 310 4.02 1.94 -17.80
C ILE A 310 4.11 0.42 -17.55
N SER A 311 3.66 -0.41 -18.51
CA SER A 311 3.59 -1.88 -18.33
C SER A 311 4.97 -2.51 -18.12
N SER A 312 6.02 -1.93 -18.67
CA SER A 312 7.40 -2.37 -18.49
C SER A 312 7.93 -2.20 -17.07
N SER A 313 7.28 -1.37 -16.26
CA SER A 313 7.66 -1.13 -14.84
C SER A 313 7.08 -2.19 -13.89
N PHE A 314 6.29 -3.16 -14.38
CA PHE A 314 5.67 -4.18 -13.56
C PHE A 314 6.33 -5.57 -13.76
N ILE A 315 6.54 -6.27 -12.65
CA ILE A 315 6.92 -7.69 -12.64
C ILE A 315 5.61 -8.48 -12.45
N ASN A 316 5.19 -9.21 -13.48
CA ASN A 316 3.99 -10.05 -13.50
C ASN A 316 4.28 -11.49 -13.08
#